data_caaee23ec5da39d74311be6a29e700f3
#
_entry.id   caaee23ec5da39d74311be6a29e700f3
#
_cell.length_a   1.000
_cell.length_b   1.000
_cell.length_c   1.000
_cell.angle_alpha   90.00
_cell.angle_beta   90.00
_cell.angle_gamma   90.00
#
_symmetry.space_group_name_H-M   'P 1'
#
loop_
_entity.id
_entity.type
_entity.pdbx_description
1 polymer ?
#
loop_
_entity_poly.entity_id
_entity_poly.type
_entity_poly.pdbx_seq_one_letter_code
_entity_poly.pdbx_strand_id
1 'polypeptide(L)'
;MLGHLAVWAACFFAAAGPSLAQTATAVAVGSQYDSTHVYVSPADLDRFVTSFIATFGGTASQEIALTVTPTPSRTYWRFITSPVGTLSVFGFTTPVPYPFGSERTGYLVSDMDAALAAATAAGAEVIVTPFADPVGRDAIVQWPGGVRMQLYWHTVAPHFPPLTTIPENRIYVSPQSADAFVRAFLAFSQGRVTADDANAAGIEIGTPSATFRRIRIESAFGKMTVLVTDGHLPFPYGREIMGYEVSDLTATLAKARAAGATILTSPYTSGGRRAAMVEFPGSYIAEIHDGGA
;
A
#
# COMPACT_ATOMS: atom_id res chain seq x y z
N MET A 1 -70.54 -32.92 32.90
CA MET A 1 -70.42 -32.20 31.63
C MET A 1 -69.11 -31.47 31.67
N LEU A 2 -68.06 -32.05 31.04
CA LEU A 2 -66.73 -31.48 30.96
C LEU A 2 -66.52 -30.86 29.54
N GLY A 3 -66.36 -29.56 29.50
CA GLY A 3 -66.08 -28.85 28.25
C GLY A 3 -64.57 -28.79 27.97
N HIS A 4 -64.12 -29.31 26.82
CA HIS A 4 -62.77 -29.20 26.37
C HIS A 4 -62.58 -27.91 25.61
N LEU A 5 -61.69 -27.00 26.10
CA LEU A 5 -61.19 -25.86 25.35
C LEU A 5 -59.98 -26.34 24.54
N ALA A 6 -60.06 -26.27 23.22
CA ALA A 6 -58.95 -26.47 22.31
C ALA A 6 -58.27 -25.12 22.07
N VAL A 7 -56.99 -25.01 22.46
CA VAL A 7 -56.15 -23.85 22.19
C VAL A 7 -55.43 -24.09 20.86
N TRP A 8 -55.74 -23.29 19.84
CA TRP A 8 -55.02 -23.28 18.57
C TRP A 8 -53.78 -22.37 18.70
N ALA A 9 -52.58 -22.94 18.64
CA ALA A 9 -51.34 -22.21 18.52
C ALA A 9 -51.06 -21.89 17.04
N ALA A 10 -51.16 -20.64 16.66
CA ALA A 10 -50.77 -20.16 15.34
C ALA A 10 -49.26 -19.98 15.27
N CYS A 11 -48.55 -20.85 14.56
CA CYS A 11 -47.14 -20.68 14.21
C CYS A 11 -47.00 -19.62 13.11
N PHE A 12 -46.50 -18.44 13.45
CA PHE A 12 -46.07 -17.46 12.46
C PHE A 12 -44.68 -17.89 11.92
N PHE A 13 -44.64 -18.39 10.70
CA PHE A 13 -43.42 -18.52 9.92
C PHE A 13 -43.08 -17.13 9.38
N ALA A 14 -42.08 -16.47 9.96
CA ALA A 14 -41.46 -15.30 9.35
C ALA A 14 -40.65 -15.79 8.15
N ALA A 15 -41.12 -15.55 6.94
CA ALA A 15 -40.32 -15.73 5.74
C ALA A 15 -39.19 -14.71 5.74
N ALA A 16 -37.97 -15.17 5.96
CA ALA A 16 -36.78 -14.35 5.70
C ALA A 16 -36.72 -14.09 4.18
N GLY A 17 -37.01 -12.87 3.78
CA GLY A 17 -36.83 -12.41 2.40
C GLY A 17 -35.36 -12.49 2.01
N PRO A 18 -35.04 -12.69 0.71
CA PRO A 18 -33.65 -12.69 0.26
C PRO A 18 -33.03 -11.34 0.60
N SER A 19 -32.00 -11.35 1.46
CA SER A 19 -31.12 -10.22 1.66
C SER A 19 -30.44 -9.95 0.31
N LEU A 20 -30.82 -8.87 -0.36
CA LEU A 20 -30.07 -8.35 -1.50
C LEU A 20 -28.69 -8.02 -0.98
N ALA A 21 -27.73 -8.88 -1.26
CA ALA A 21 -26.31 -8.56 -1.07
C ALA A 21 -26.06 -7.28 -1.87
N GLN A 22 -25.98 -6.16 -1.18
CA GLN A 22 -25.61 -4.87 -1.78
C GLN A 22 -24.20 -5.07 -2.34
N THR A 23 -24.07 -5.10 -3.67
CA THR A 23 -22.77 -5.15 -4.32
C THR A 23 -21.99 -3.92 -3.84
N ALA A 24 -20.92 -4.15 -3.06
CA ALA A 24 -20.08 -3.08 -2.58
C ALA A 24 -19.61 -2.27 -3.79
N THR A 25 -19.77 -0.95 -3.75
CA THR A 25 -19.33 -0.06 -4.82
C THR A 25 -17.81 -0.01 -4.81
N ALA A 26 -17.18 -0.21 -5.98
CA ALA A 26 -15.73 -0.05 -6.10
C ALA A 26 -15.36 1.40 -5.75
N VAL A 27 -14.49 1.58 -4.77
CA VAL A 27 -14.10 2.91 -4.28
C VAL A 27 -12.76 3.39 -4.87
N ALA A 28 -11.99 2.51 -5.50
CA ALA A 28 -10.72 2.86 -6.12
C ALA A 28 -10.92 3.64 -7.43
N VAL A 29 -10.11 4.67 -7.64
CA VAL A 29 -10.04 5.36 -8.95
C VAL A 29 -9.21 4.54 -9.95
N GLY A 30 -8.12 3.95 -9.49
CA GLY A 30 -7.28 3.07 -10.30
C GLY A 30 -5.82 3.15 -9.87
N SER A 31 -5.13 2.03 -10.01
CA SER A 31 -3.76 1.84 -9.50
C SER A 31 -2.71 2.81 -10.05
N GLN A 32 -2.95 3.40 -11.22
CA GLN A 32 -2.06 4.42 -11.77
C GLN A 32 -2.10 5.76 -11.00
N TYR A 33 -3.10 5.93 -10.14
CA TYR A 33 -3.28 7.15 -9.35
C TYR A 33 -2.86 6.96 -7.90
N ASP A 34 -2.51 5.74 -7.49
CA ASP A 34 -1.98 5.49 -6.15
C ASP A 34 -0.56 6.05 -6.04
N SER A 35 -0.24 6.60 -4.89
CA SER A 35 1.01 7.32 -4.67
C SER A 35 1.85 6.63 -3.60
N THR A 36 3.12 6.37 -3.91
CA THR A 36 4.09 5.97 -2.89
C THR A 36 4.46 7.17 -2.04
N HIS A 37 4.39 7.02 -0.73
CA HIS A 37 4.82 8.04 0.23
C HIS A 37 6.28 7.83 0.61
N VAL A 38 7.09 8.84 0.34
CA VAL A 38 8.52 8.85 0.63
C VAL A 38 8.82 9.95 1.64
N TYR A 39 9.37 9.57 2.78
CA TYR A 39 9.76 10.48 3.84
C TYR A 39 11.28 10.53 3.93
N VAL A 40 11.85 11.68 3.61
CA VAL A 40 13.32 11.93 3.66
C VAL A 40 13.61 13.19 4.48
N SER A 41 14.86 13.38 4.86
CA SER A 41 15.24 14.67 5.43
C SER A 41 15.10 15.78 4.38
N PRO A 42 14.80 17.04 4.75
CA PRO A 42 14.77 18.15 3.80
C PRO A 42 16.05 18.27 2.98
N ALA A 43 17.21 17.97 3.56
CA ALA A 43 18.51 18.02 2.90
C ALA A 43 18.70 16.90 1.84
N ASP A 44 17.93 15.83 1.92
CA ASP A 44 18.01 14.70 0.99
C ASP A 44 16.93 14.74 -0.10
N LEU A 45 15.96 15.65 -0.03
CA LEU A 45 14.82 15.71 -0.93
C LEU A 45 15.24 15.72 -2.41
N ASP A 46 16.07 16.67 -2.80
CA ASP A 46 16.55 16.79 -4.19
C ASP A 46 17.46 15.63 -4.60
N ARG A 47 18.28 15.13 -3.68
CA ARG A 47 19.15 13.98 -3.92
C ARG A 47 18.34 12.72 -4.19
N PHE A 48 17.27 12.49 -3.40
CA PHE A 48 16.34 11.38 -3.62
C PHE A 48 15.65 11.51 -4.99
N VAL A 49 15.03 12.66 -5.27
CA VAL A 49 14.31 12.91 -6.53
C VAL A 49 15.21 12.70 -7.74
N THR A 50 16.42 13.25 -7.71
CA THR A 50 17.40 13.10 -8.79
C THR A 50 17.80 11.64 -9.00
N SER A 51 18.10 10.93 -7.90
CA SER A 51 18.49 9.52 -7.94
C SER A 51 17.37 8.62 -8.47
N PHE A 52 16.13 8.83 -8.01
CA PHE A 52 14.98 8.04 -8.44
C PHE A 52 14.70 8.22 -9.94
N ILE A 53 14.67 9.48 -10.42
CA ILE A 53 14.43 9.78 -11.84
C ILE A 53 15.58 9.26 -12.73
N ALA A 54 16.82 9.38 -12.30
CA ALA A 54 17.97 8.83 -13.04
C ALA A 54 17.92 7.30 -13.14
N THR A 55 17.32 6.63 -12.15
CA THR A 55 17.15 5.16 -12.14
C THR A 55 16.02 4.70 -13.03
N PHE A 56 14.83 5.27 -12.89
CA PHE A 56 13.59 4.77 -13.50
C PHE A 56 13.04 5.65 -14.63
N GLY A 57 13.54 6.85 -14.77
CA GLY A 57 12.96 7.85 -15.67
C GLY A 57 11.79 8.59 -15.01
N GLY A 58 11.20 9.52 -15.77
CA GLY A 58 10.07 10.33 -15.32
C GLY A 58 10.43 11.79 -15.09
N THR A 59 9.56 12.52 -14.41
CA THR A 59 9.69 13.94 -14.10
C THR A 59 9.26 14.24 -12.66
N ALA A 60 9.71 15.36 -12.11
CA ALA A 60 9.25 15.84 -10.81
C ALA A 60 8.66 17.24 -10.91
N SER A 61 7.71 17.54 -10.01
CA SER A 61 7.20 18.89 -9.82
C SER A 61 8.28 19.84 -9.28
N GLN A 62 8.00 21.12 -9.32
CA GLN A 62 8.75 22.10 -8.50
C GLN A 62 8.55 21.76 -7.02
N GLU A 63 9.55 22.08 -6.19
CA GLU A 63 9.42 22.02 -4.74
C GLU A 63 8.42 23.07 -4.24
N ILE A 64 7.52 22.68 -3.38
CA ILE A 64 6.61 23.59 -2.69
C ILE A 64 6.61 23.30 -1.18
N ALA A 65 6.45 24.35 -0.39
CA ALA A 65 6.28 24.22 1.06
C ALA A 65 4.79 24.20 1.38
N LEU A 66 4.34 23.16 2.12
CA LEU A 66 2.93 23.03 2.48
C LEU A 66 2.75 22.30 3.82
N THR A 67 1.50 22.23 4.28
CA THR A 67 1.07 21.42 5.41
C THR A 67 0.18 20.31 4.87
N VAL A 68 0.53 19.06 5.18
CA VAL A 68 -0.18 17.84 4.71
C VAL A 68 -0.74 17.01 5.86
N THR A 69 -0.84 17.62 7.04
CA THR A 69 -1.36 16.93 8.24
C THR A 69 -2.38 17.82 8.92
N PRO A 70 -3.36 17.27 9.66
CA PRO A 70 -4.39 18.05 10.35
C PRO A 70 -3.86 18.81 11.60
N THR A 71 -2.60 18.59 11.95
CA THR A 71 -1.91 19.26 13.05
C THR A 71 -0.82 20.17 12.50
N PRO A 72 -0.38 21.20 13.27
CA PRO A 72 0.68 22.08 12.79
C PRO A 72 1.93 21.33 12.39
N SER A 73 2.28 21.43 11.10
CA SER A 73 3.50 20.85 10.53
C SER A 73 3.93 21.69 9.34
N ARG A 74 5.16 21.47 8.89
CA ARG A 74 5.67 22.07 7.68
C ARG A 74 6.55 21.08 6.96
N THR A 75 6.29 20.88 5.66
CA THR A 75 7.09 20.01 4.80
C THR A 75 7.39 20.68 3.48
N TYR A 76 8.57 20.39 2.92
CA TYR A 76 8.80 20.54 1.49
C TYR A 76 8.27 19.29 0.80
N TRP A 77 7.62 19.46 -0.34
CA TRP A 77 7.01 18.38 -1.08
C TRP A 77 7.37 18.46 -2.56
N ARG A 78 7.61 17.29 -3.14
CA ARG A 78 7.77 17.09 -4.58
C ARG A 78 6.97 15.89 -5.03
N PHE A 79 6.34 16.01 -6.19
CA PHE A 79 5.61 14.90 -6.79
C PHE A 79 6.40 14.35 -7.96
N ILE A 80 6.63 13.03 -8.00
CA ILE A 80 7.30 12.35 -9.10
C ILE A 80 6.25 11.57 -9.90
N THR A 81 6.27 11.72 -11.22
CA THR A 81 5.61 10.82 -12.17
C THR A 81 6.68 10.02 -12.88
N SER A 82 6.65 8.71 -12.74
CA SER A 82 7.62 7.77 -13.28
C SER A 82 6.90 6.62 -14.00
N PRO A 83 7.52 5.97 -15.00
CA PRO A 83 6.95 4.79 -15.64
C PRO A 83 6.62 3.63 -14.68
N VAL A 84 7.26 3.60 -13.50
CA VAL A 84 7.10 2.52 -12.51
C VAL A 84 6.23 2.91 -11.32
N GLY A 85 5.65 4.11 -11.31
CA GLY A 85 4.77 4.58 -10.23
C GLY A 85 4.83 6.08 -10.01
N THR A 86 3.88 6.61 -9.26
CA THR A 86 3.88 7.99 -8.77
C THR A 86 4.33 8.05 -7.32
N LEU A 87 5.03 9.11 -6.93
CA LEU A 87 5.54 9.27 -5.58
C LEU A 87 5.24 10.68 -5.05
N SER A 88 4.76 10.75 -3.81
CA SER A 88 4.74 11.96 -3.00
C SER A 88 5.96 11.94 -2.08
N VAL A 89 6.89 12.86 -2.30
CA VAL A 89 8.14 12.95 -1.54
C VAL A 89 8.06 14.08 -0.55
N PHE A 90 8.20 13.76 0.74
CA PHE A 90 8.04 14.67 1.86
C PHE A 90 9.36 14.89 2.60
N GLY A 91 9.77 16.14 2.73
CA GLY A 91 10.89 16.59 3.57
C GLY A 91 10.38 17.48 4.70
N PHE A 92 9.98 16.88 5.82
CA PHE A 92 9.45 17.63 6.97
C PHE A 92 10.52 18.48 7.63
N THR A 93 10.27 19.78 7.80
CA THR A 93 11.11 20.70 8.57
C THR A 93 10.70 20.80 10.04
N THR A 94 9.57 20.21 10.40
CA THR A 94 9.08 20.00 11.77
C THR A 94 9.06 18.51 12.07
N PRO A 95 8.95 18.08 13.34
CA PRO A 95 8.68 16.69 13.64
C PRO A 95 7.45 16.19 12.88
N VAL A 96 7.53 14.97 12.30
CA VAL A 96 6.39 14.35 11.61
C VAL A 96 5.33 13.98 12.64
N PRO A 97 4.09 14.51 12.53
CA PRO A 97 3.04 14.16 13.49
C PRO A 97 2.64 12.68 13.33
N TYR A 98 2.54 11.96 14.44
CA TYR A 98 2.01 10.59 14.41
C TYR A 98 0.52 10.59 14.02
N PRO A 99 0.02 9.67 13.16
CA PRO A 99 0.70 8.49 12.62
C PRO A 99 1.39 8.69 11.26
N PHE A 100 1.48 9.91 10.76
CA PHE A 100 2.14 10.20 9.47
C PHE A 100 3.60 9.72 9.47
N GLY A 101 4.08 9.32 8.29
CA GLY A 101 5.41 8.76 8.12
C GLY A 101 5.51 7.25 8.36
N SER A 102 4.43 6.62 8.84
CA SER A 102 4.33 5.17 9.00
C SER A 102 3.59 4.47 7.86
N GLU A 103 2.68 5.16 7.18
CA GLU A 103 2.06 4.70 5.93
C GLU A 103 3.03 4.87 4.75
N ARG A 104 2.98 3.95 3.79
CA ARG A 104 3.86 3.97 2.61
C ARG A 104 3.10 4.16 1.31
N THR A 105 1.79 4.03 1.33
CA THR A 105 0.95 4.13 0.14
C THR A 105 -0.26 5.00 0.43
N GLY A 106 -0.51 5.94 -0.48
CA GLY A 106 -1.76 6.66 -0.59
C GLY A 106 -2.59 6.08 -1.73
N TYR A 107 -3.85 5.82 -1.47
CA TYR A 107 -4.81 5.27 -2.41
C TYR A 107 -5.84 6.32 -2.80
N LEU A 108 -5.92 6.65 -4.10
CA LEU A 108 -6.94 7.59 -4.59
C LEU A 108 -8.30 6.91 -4.62
N VAL A 109 -9.25 7.49 -3.89
CA VAL A 109 -10.63 7.02 -3.83
C VAL A 109 -11.58 7.95 -4.58
N SER A 110 -12.64 7.38 -5.13
CA SER A 110 -13.66 8.14 -5.89
C SER A 110 -14.58 8.97 -4.99
N ASP A 111 -14.74 8.54 -3.73
CA ASP A 111 -15.53 9.23 -2.69
C ASP A 111 -14.95 8.87 -1.32
N MET A 112 -14.58 9.88 -0.54
CA MET A 112 -13.93 9.69 0.77
C MET A 112 -14.86 9.04 1.79
N ASP A 113 -16.11 9.49 1.86
CA ASP A 113 -17.04 9.02 2.89
C ASP A 113 -17.48 7.58 2.58
N ALA A 114 -17.71 7.24 1.31
CA ALA A 114 -17.98 5.88 0.87
C ALA A 114 -16.78 4.95 1.10
N ALA A 115 -15.56 5.41 0.83
CA ALA A 115 -14.33 4.63 1.05
C ALA A 115 -14.11 4.32 2.53
N LEU A 116 -14.31 5.29 3.42
CA LEU A 116 -14.18 5.08 4.86
C LEU A 116 -15.28 4.17 5.41
N ALA A 117 -16.52 4.31 4.92
CA ALA A 117 -17.60 3.38 5.28
C ALA A 117 -17.26 1.95 4.85
N ALA A 118 -16.76 1.75 3.62
CA ALA A 118 -16.34 0.44 3.12
C ALA A 118 -15.15 -0.12 3.91
N ALA A 119 -14.13 0.69 4.21
CA ALA A 119 -12.97 0.27 4.99
C ALA A 119 -13.37 -0.17 6.42
N THR A 120 -14.22 0.63 7.08
CA THR A 120 -14.73 0.31 8.43
C THR A 120 -15.58 -0.98 8.42
N ALA A 121 -16.47 -1.13 7.44
CA ALA A 121 -17.27 -2.35 7.29
C ALA A 121 -16.40 -3.59 7.02
N ALA A 122 -15.24 -3.41 6.38
CA ALA A 122 -14.26 -4.46 6.13
C ALA A 122 -13.34 -4.75 7.34
N GLY A 123 -13.43 -3.97 8.42
CA GLY A 123 -12.68 -4.19 9.67
C GLY A 123 -11.44 -3.31 9.83
N ALA A 124 -11.29 -2.24 9.05
CA ALA A 124 -10.27 -1.22 9.31
C ALA A 124 -10.72 -0.23 10.39
N GLU A 125 -9.76 0.34 11.09
CA GLU A 125 -9.95 1.46 12.01
C GLU A 125 -9.58 2.78 11.32
N VAL A 126 -10.40 3.82 11.46
CA VAL A 126 -10.05 5.18 11.02
C VAL A 126 -9.22 5.82 12.12
N ILE A 127 -7.90 5.91 11.93
CA ILE A 127 -6.97 6.46 12.93
C ILE A 127 -6.68 7.95 12.73
N VAL A 128 -6.90 8.48 11.51
CA VAL A 128 -6.99 9.92 11.25
C VAL A 128 -8.27 10.17 10.46
N THR A 129 -9.18 10.92 11.07
CA THR A 129 -10.46 11.31 10.43
C THR A 129 -10.21 12.23 9.24
N PRO A 130 -11.14 12.29 8.25
CA PRO A 130 -10.95 13.13 7.08
C PRO A 130 -10.61 14.58 7.41
N PHE A 131 -9.56 15.07 6.80
CA PHE A 131 -9.12 16.46 6.90
C PHE A 131 -8.85 17.02 5.51
N ALA A 132 -8.91 18.36 5.39
CA ALA A 132 -8.62 19.03 4.13
C ALA A 132 -7.11 19.04 3.86
N ASP A 133 -6.76 18.76 2.63
CA ASP A 133 -5.44 19.00 2.04
C ASP A 133 -5.54 20.05 0.91
N PRO A 134 -4.44 20.50 0.29
CA PRO A 134 -4.50 21.53 -0.74
C PRO A 134 -5.34 21.19 -1.98
N VAL A 135 -5.58 19.91 -2.27
CA VAL A 135 -6.27 19.45 -3.49
C VAL A 135 -7.51 18.59 -3.21
N GLY A 136 -7.79 18.29 -1.95
CA GLY A 136 -8.92 17.45 -1.61
C GLY A 136 -9.08 17.15 -0.12
N ARG A 137 -9.15 15.88 0.22
CA ARG A 137 -9.30 15.37 1.59
C ARG A 137 -8.47 14.10 1.76
N ASP A 138 -7.84 13.96 2.92
CA ASP A 138 -7.06 12.79 3.31
C ASP A 138 -7.61 12.15 4.58
N ALA A 139 -7.39 10.86 4.74
CA ALA A 139 -7.66 10.11 5.96
C ALA A 139 -6.65 8.98 6.09
N ILE A 140 -6.37 8.49 7.31
CA ILE A 140 -5.53 7.31 7.51
C ILE A 140 -6.35 6.21 8.17
N VAL A 141 -6.31 5.03 7.58
CA VAL A 141 -6.91 3.81 8.11
C VAL A 141 -5.83 2.82 8.54
N GLN A 142 -6.15 2.00 9.53
CA GLN A 142 -5.31 0.91 9.99
C GLN A 142 -6.06 -0.41 9.85
N TRP A 143 -5.46 -1.35 9.14
CA TRP A 143 -5.96 -2.70 8.92
C TRP A 143 -5.57 -3.65 10.04
N PRO A 144 -6.24 -4.82 10.17
CA PRO A 144 -5.75 -5.89 11.03
C PRO A 144 -4.27 -6.18 10.77
N GLY A 145 -3.48 -6.35 11.83
CA GLY A 145 -2.02 -6.50 11.73
C GLY A 145 -1.24 -5.20 11.76
N GLY A 146 -1.92 -4.05 11.89
CA GLY A 146 -1.27 -2.74 12.07
C GLY A 146 -0.83 -2.06 10.77
N VAL A 147 -1.20 -2.60 9.61
CA VAL A 147 -0.89 -1.99 8.29
C VAL A 147 -1.67 -0.70 8.14
N ARG A 148 -0.97 0.39 7.84
CA ARG A 148 -1.55 1.72 7.70
C ARG A 148 -1.53 2.17 6.25
N MET A 149 -2.64 2.78 5.83
CA MET A 149 -2.81 3.29 4.48
C MET A 149 -3.47 4.66 4.54
N GLN A 150 -2.99 5.59 3.73
CA GLN A 150 -3.69 6.82 3.50
C GLN A 150 -4.72 6.62 2.39
N LEU A 151 -5.95 7.05 2.63
CA LEU A 151 -6.95 7.25 1.59
C LEU A 151 -6.96 8.73 1.25
N TYR A 152 -6.95 9.09 -0.02
CA TYR A 152 -7.05 10.47 -0.45
C TYR A 152 -8.07 10.63 -1.57
N TRP A 153 -8.71 11.78 -1.61
CA TRP A 153 -9.74 12.13 -2.58
C TRP A 153 -9.46 13.53 -3.12
N HIS A 154 -9.52 13.68 -4.42
CA HIS A 154 -9.28 14.97 -5.07
C HIS A 154 -10.58 15.64 -5.52
N THR A 155 -10.68 16.96 -5.31
CA THR A 155 -11.79 17.78 -5.83
C THR A 155 -11.82 17.84 -7.35
N VAL A 156 -10.67 17.68 -8.00
CA VAL A 156 -10.50 17.57 -9.43
C VAL A 156 -9.76 16.28 -9.74
N ALA A 157 -10.33 15.45 -10.60
CA ALA A 157 -9.71 14.20 -11.00
C ALA A 157 -8.30 14.43 -11.56
N PRO A 158 -7.26 13.77 -11.05
CA PRO A 158 -5.91 13.93 -11.58
C PRO A 158 -5.80 13.30 -12.97
N HIS A 159 -4.89 13.82 -13.77
CA HIS A 159 -4.54 13.25 -15.06
C HIS A 159 -3.04 12.93 -15.07
N PHE A 160 -2.70 11.68 -14.77
CA PHE A 160 -1.31 11.22 -14.77
C PHE A 160 -0.99 10.43 -16.05
N PRO A 161 0.26 10.46 -16.52
CA PRO A 161 0.70 9.58 -17.60
C PRO A 161 0.47 8.10 -17.21
N PRO A 162 0.17 7.23 -18.19
CA PRO A 162 0.02 5.81 -17.91
C PRO A 162 1.34 5.21 -17.42
N LEU A 163 1.24 4.31 -16.43
CA LEU A 163 2.39 3.57 -15.92
C LEU A 163 2.77 2.46 -16.91
N THR A 164 4.05 2.15 -17.01
CA THR A 164 4.54 0.97 -17.73
C THR A 164 4.35 -0.28 -16.88
N THR A 165 4.59 -0.16 -15.58
CA THR A 165 4.37 -1.23 -14.60
C THR A 165 3.69 -0.66 -13.36
N ILE A 166 2.83 -1.47 -12.72
CA ILE A 166 2.18 -1.08 -11.47
C ILE A 166 3.08 -1.47 -10.30
N PRO A 167 3.43 -0.53 -9.41
CA PRO A 167 4.24 -0.83 -8.23
C PRO A 167 3.52 -1.83 -7.32
N GLU A 168 4.31 -2.62 -6.60
CA GLU A 168 3.83 -3.63 -5.66
C GLU A 168 4.04 -3.12 -4.23
N ASN A 169 2.96 -2.95 -3.46
CA ASN A 169 3.09 -2.69 -2.03
C ASN A 169 3.48 -3.99 -1.31
N ARG A 170 4.60 -3.98 -0.59
CA ARG A 170 5.16 -5.14 0.12
C ARG A 170 5.08 -4.89 1.61
N ILE A 171 4.18 -5.61 2.26
CA ILE A 171 3.86 -5.46 3.68
C ILE A 171 4.26 -6.69 4.47
N TYR A 172 4.56 -6.49 5.76
CA TYR A 172 4.88 -7.55 6.70
C TYR A 172 3.78 -7.66 7.73
N VAL A 173 3.25 -8.87 7.91
CA VAL A 173 2.14 -9.14 8.83
C VAL A 173 2.45 -10.41 9.63
N SER A 174 2.10 -10.40 10.91
CA SER A 174 2.29 -11.58 11.76
C SER A 174 1.41 -12.76 11.30
N PRO A 175 1.82 -14.01 11.56
CA PRO A 175 0.99 -15.18 11.25
C PRO A 175 -0.42 -15.12 11.85
N GLN A 176 -0.57 -14.50 13.02
CA GLN A 176 -1.84 -14.36 13.72
C GLN A 176 -2.79 -13.38 13.02
N SER A 177 -2.26 -12.40 12.30
CA SER A 177 -3.05 -11.33 11.67
C SER A 177 -3.22 -11.50 10.15
N ALA A 178 -2.44 -12.35 9.52
CA ALA A 178 -2.36 -12.45 8.05
C ALA A 178 -3.72 -12.72 7.40
N ASP A 179 -4.45 -13.73 7.85
CA ASP A 179 -5.76 -14.07 7.27
C ASP A 179 -6.83 -13.00 7.56
N ALA A 180 -6.76 -12.35 8.72
CA ALA A 180 -7.67 -11.24 9.05
C ALA A 180 -7.40 -10.03 8.16
N PHE A 181 -6.12 -9.68 7.96
CA PHE A 181 -5.72 -8.63 7.03
C PHE A 181 -6.20 -8.92 5.60
N VAL A 182 -5.89 -10.11 5.08
CA VAL A 182 -6.25 -10.49 3.70
C VAL A 182 -7.76 -10.40 3.49
N ARG A 183 -8.57 -10.99 4.41
CA ARG A 183 -10.04 -10.90 4.29
C ARG A 183 -10.54 -9.46 4.31
N ALA A 184 -10.03 -8.63 5.23
CA ALA A 184 -10.42 -7.24 5.35
C ALA A 184 -10.06 -6.44 4.10
N PHE A 185 -8.82 -6.55 3.64
CA PHE A 185 -8.36 -5.81 2.46
C PHE A 185 -9.08 -6.26 1.17
N LEU A 186 -9.35 -7.57 0.98
CA LEU A 186 -10.11 -8.06 -0.17
C LEU A 186 -11.57 -7.56 -0.15
N ALA A 187 -12.21 -7.54 1.02
CA ALA A 187 -13.56 -7.01 1.15
C ALA A 187 -13.64 -5.53 0.78
N PHE A 188 -12.65 -4.73 1.17
CA PHE A 188 -12.55 -3.31 0.83
C PHE A 188 -12.20 -3.08 -0.64
N SER A 189 -11.12 -3.71 -1.10
CA SER A 189 -10.53 -3.45 -2.42
C SER A 189 -11.25 -4.17 -3.56
N GLN A 190 -12.16 -5.12 -3.24
CA GLN A 190 -12.77 -6.05 -4.19
C GLN A 190 -11.73 -6.80 -5.03
N GLY A 191 -10.56 -7.00 -4.44
CA GLY A 191 -9.43 -7.69 -5.04
C GLY A 191 -9.54 -9.20 -4.98
N ARG A 192 -8.50 -9.85 -5.43
CA ARG A 192 -8.37 -11.31 -5.38
C ARG A 192 -6.95 -11.72 -4.97
N VAL A 193 -6.82 -12.85 -4.32
CA VAL A 193 -5.54 -13.53 -4.14
C VAL A 193 -5.14 -14.15 -5.48
N THR A 194 -3.95 -13.81 -5.97
CA THR A 194 -3.38 -14.37 -7.20
C THR A 194 -2.40 -15.50 -6.93
N ALA A 195 -1.80 -15.51 -5.73
CA ALA A 195 -0.96 -16.61 -5.24
C ALA A 195 -0.96 -16.62 -3.71
N ASP A 196 -0.96 -17.82 -3.12
CA ASP A 196 -0.74 -18.06 -1.69
C ASP A 196 0.21 -19.23 -1.55
N ASP A 197 1.47 -18.92 -1.29
CA ASP A 197 2.57 -19.89 -1.23
C ASP A 197 3.02 -20.02 0.24
N ALA A 198 2.68 -21.14 0.86
CA ALA A 198 3.03 -21.43 2.25
C ALA A 198 4.53 -21.73 2.45
N ASN A 199 5.28 -21.96 1.37
CA ASN A 199 6.68 -22.33 1.38
C ASN A 199 7.55 -21.46 0.46
N ALA A 200 7.24 -20.18 0.37
CA ALA A 200 8.06 -19.22 -0.37
C ALA A 200 9.49 -19.21 0.19
N ALA A 201 10.47 -19.01 -0.68
CA ALA A 201 11.87 -19.07 -0.29
C ALA A 201 12.25 -17.89 0.62
N GLY A 202 12.81 -18.19 1.77
CA GLY A 202 13.16 -17.19 2.79
C GLY A 202 14.21 -16.17 2.37
N ILE A 203 14.89 -16.37 1.24
CA ILE A 203 15.79 -15.36 0.68
C ILE A 203 15.06 -14.05 0.36
N GLU A 204 13.76 -14.09 0.08
CA GLU A 204 12.93 -12.90 -0.17
C GLU A 204 12.77 -12.01 1.07
N ILE A 205 13.01 -12.57 2.26
CA ILE A 205 12.92 -11.88 3.56
C ILE A 205 14.22 -11.93 4.36
N GLY A 206 15.35 -12.28 3.69
CA GLY A 206 16.66 -12.29 4.31
C GLY A 206 16.99 -13.51 5.16
N THR A 207 16.20 -14.58 5.08
CA THR A 207 16.40 -15.84 5.82
C THR A 207 16.53 -17.03 4.85
N PRO A 208 17.63 -17.11 4.07
CA PRO A 208 17.72 -18.00 2.89
C PRO A 208 17.60 -19.51 3.21
N SER A 209 17.82 -19.91 4.46
CA SER A 209 17.67 -21.31 4.89
C SER A 209 16.25 -21.67 5.37
N ALA A 210 15.33 -20.72 5.40
CA ALA A 210 13.96 -20.91 5.87
C ALA A 210 12.95 -20.75 4.72
N THR A 211 11.69 -21.07 5.00
CA THR A 211 10.54 -20.74 4.17
C THR A 211 9.56 -19.89 4.96
N PHE A 212 8.67 -19.20 4.26
CA PHE A 212 7.62 -18.38 4.85
C PHE A 212 6.37 -18.39 3.96
N ARG A 213 5.23 -17.92 4.47
CA ARG A 213 4.03 -17.75 3.67
C ARG A 213 4.05 -16.40 2.97
N ARG A 214 3.89 -16.42 1.65
CA ARG A 214 3.77 -15.24 0.81
C ARG A 214 2.42 -15.23 0.12
N ILE A 215 1.65 -14.14 0.26
CA ILE A 215 0.34 -13.98 -0.39
C ILE A 215 0.44 -12.80 -1.37
N ARG A 216 0.05 -13.01 -2.61
CA ARG A 216 -0.05 -11.95 -3.63
C ARG A 216 -1.50 -11.59 -3.88
N ILE A 217 -1.79 -10.30 -3.91
CA ILE A 217 -3.11 -9.73 -4.10
C ILE A 217 -3.07 -8.76 -5.28
N GLU A 218 -4.09 -8.82 -6.12
CA GLU A 218 -4.37 -7.81 -7.14
C GLU A 218 -5.76 -7.22 -6.91
N SER A 219 -5.86 -5.91 -7.11
CA SER A 219 -7.11 -5.16 -6.98
C SER A 219 -7.08 -3.92 -7.88
N ALA A 220 -8.16 -3.13 -7.87
CA ALA A 220 -8.16 -1.81 -8.49
C ALA A 220 -7.15 -0.83 -7.87
N PHE A 221 -6.68 -1.09 -6.64
CA PHE A 221 -5.58 -0.39 -5.99
C PHE A 221 -4.19 -0.97 -6.32
N GLY A 222 -4.06 -1.79 -7.34
CA GLY A 222 -2.78 -2.33 -7.80
C GLY A 222 -2.39 -3.65 -7.16
N LYS A 223 -1.09 -3.85 -7.03
CA LYS A 223 -0.47 -5.10 -6.58
C LYS A 223 -0.03 -4.98 -5.11
N MET A 224 -0.20 -6.07 -4.36
CA MET A 224 0.29 -6.18 -2.99
C MET A 224 0.88 -7.56 -2.75
N THR A 225 2.02 -7.60 -2.05
CA THR A 225 2.60 -8.83 -1.51
C THR A 225 2.58 -8.77 0.01
N VAL A 226 1.90 -9.72 0.62
CA VAL A 226 1.87 -9.93 2.07
C VAL A 226 2.92 -10.94 2.44
N LEU A 227 3.92 -10.52 3.21
CA LEU A 227 5.03 -11.33 3.72
C LEU A 227 4.70 -11.70 5.17
N VAL A 228 4.32 -12.96 5.38
CA VAL A 228 3.88 -13.44 6.70
C VAL A 228 5.08 -13.89 7.51
N THR A 229 5.38 -13.18 8.59
CA THR A 229 6.58 -13.40 9.39
C THR A 229 6.36 -13.02 10.85
N ASP A 230 7.17 -13.56 11.75
CA ASP A 230 7.22 -13.19 13.17
C ASP A 230 7.96 -11.86 13.44
N GLY A 231 8.52 -11.23 12.40
CA GLY A 231 9.18 -9.93 12.51
C GLY A 231 10.66 -9.96 12.92
N HIS A 232 11.27 -11.13 13.15
CA HIS A 232 12.69 -11.27 13.46
C HIS A 232 13.55 -11.33 12.20
N LEU A 233 13.55 -10.25 11.42
CA LEU A 233 14.24 -10.21 10.14
C LEU A 233 15.49 -9.33 10.18
N PRO A 234 16.55 -9.72 9.42
CA PRO A 234 17.73 -8.87 9.28
C PRO A 234 17.44 -7.62 8.46
N PHE A 235 18.18 -6.55 8.68
CA PHE A 235 18.17 -5.40 7.77
C PHE A 235 18.58 -5.85 6.35
N PRO A 236 17.90 -5.38 5.29
CA PRO A 236 16.91 -4.30 5.22
C PRO A 236 15.44 -4.75 5.29
N TYR A 237 15.16 -5.99 5.62
CA TYR A 237 13.82 -6.56 5.63
C TYR A 237 13.00 -6.14 6.87
N GLY A 238 11.69 -6.48 6.89
CA GLY A 238 10.81 -6.29 8.04
C GLY A 238 10.10 -4.94 8.12
N ARG A 239 10.25 -4.09 7.10
CA ARG A 239 9.51 -2.82 6.96
C ARG A 239 8.69 -2.79 5.69
N GLU A 240 7.56 -2.11 5.72
CA GLU A 240 6.78 -1.87 4.50
C GLU A 240 7.61 -1.10 3.48
N ILE A 241 7.64 -1.59 2.24
CA ILE A 241 8.37 -1.00 1.11
C ILE A 241 7.59 -1.18 -0.18
N MET A 242 7.98 -0.44 -1.21
CA MET A 242 7.49 -0.66 -2.56
C MET A 242 8.41 -1.58 -3.35
N GLY A 243 7.81 -2.43 -4.19
CA GLY A 243 8.48 -3.19 -5.23
C GLY A 243 8.27 -2.54 -6.60
N TYR A 244 9.35 -2.33 -7.34
CA TYR A 244 9.30 -1.73 -8.68
C TYR A 244 9.72 -2.77 -9.72
N GLU A 245 8.78 -3.11 -10.61
CA GLU A 245 9.02 -4.01 -11.72
C GLU A 245 9.71 -3.28 -12.87
N VAL A 246 10.78 -3.84 -13.38
CA VAL A 246 11.58 -3.30 -14.50
C VAL A 246 11.83 -4.37 -15.55
N SER A 247 12.14 -3.97 -16.77
CA SER A 247 12.44 -4.91 -17.87
C SER A 247 13.83 -5.56 -17.76
N ASP A 248 14.79 -4.91 -17.09
CA ASP A 248 16.17 -5.38 -16.90
C ASP A 248 16.70 -4.92 -15.55
N LEU A 249 16.72 -5.84 -14.59
CA LEU A 249 17.23 -5.59 -13.26
C LEU A 249 18.69 -5.19 -13.28
N THR A 250 19.52 -5.85 -14.08
CA THR A 250 20.97 -5.60 -14.09
C THR A 250 21.28 -4.18 -14.56
N ALA A 251 20.67 -3.76 -15.66
CA ALA A 251 20.83 -2.40 -16.19
C ALA A 251 20.25 -1.35 -15.21
N THR A 252 19.11 -1.65 -14.58
CA THR A 252 18.47 -0.72 -13.60
C THR A 252 19.33 -0.56 -12.35
N LEU A 253 19.89 -1.65 -11.81
CA LEU A 253 20.80 -1.58 -10.66
C LEU A 253 22.09 -0.80 -10.96
N ALA A 254 22.60 -0.91 -12.21
CA ALA A 254 23.73 -0.09 -12.64
C ALA A 254 23.40 1.40 -12.66
N LYS A 255 22.23 1.79 -13.18
CA LYS A 255 21.73 3.18 -13.15
C LYS A 255 21.53 3.67 -11.72
N ALA A 256 20.88 2.87 -10.86
CA ALA A 256 20.66 3.23 -9.45
C ALA A 256 21.98 3.52 -8.73
N ARG A 257 22.99 2.64 -8.89
CA ARG A 257 24.32 2.84 -8.32
C ARG A 257 24.99 4.11 -8.83
N ALA A 258 24.96 4.35 -10.14
CA ALA A 258 25.52 5.55 -10.75
C ALA A 258 24.80 6.84 -10.27
N ALA A 259 23.52 6.72 -9.90
CA ALA A 259 22.70 7.80 -9.35
C ALA A 259 22.81 7.96 -7.82
N GLY A 260 23.74 7.24 -7.16
CA GLY A 260 24.01 7.39 -5.73
C GLY A 260 23.18 6.48 -4.82
N ALA A 261 22.47 5.50 -5.36
CA ALA A 261 21.79 4.50 -4.56
C ALA A 261 22.77 3.36 -4.15
N THR A 262 22.51 2.75 -3.00
CA THR A 262 23.26 1.61 -2.46
C THR A 262 22.48 0.32 -2.73
N ILE A 263 23.15 -0.68 -3.32
CA ILE A 263 22.55 -2.01 -3.48
C ILE A 263 22.79 -2.78 -2.17
N LEU A 264 21.71 -2.99 -1.42
CA LEU A 264 21.78 -3.58 -0.08
C LEU A 264 21.88 -5.10 -0.10
N THR A 265 21.32 -5.76 -1.12
CA THR A 265 21.44 -7.22 -1.30
C THR A 265 21.94 -7.54 -2.69
N SER A 266 22.75 -8.60 -2.82
CA SER A 266 23.04 -9.15 -4.14
C SER A 266 21.73 -9.60 -4.80
N PRO A 267 21.60 -9.48 -6.13
CA PRO A 267 20.43 -10.02 -6.84
C PRO A 267 20.21 -11.50 -6.51
N TYR A 268 18.97 -11.84 -6.21
CA TYR A 268 18.55 -13.22 -5.97
C TYR A 268 17.38 -13.59 -6.90
N THR A 269 17.16 -14.89 -7.08
CA THR A 269 16.03 -15.41 -7.86
C THR A 269 15.08 -16.15 -6.93
N SER A 270 13.81 -15.78 -6.94
CA SER A 270 12.74 -16.46 -6.21
C SER A 270 11.38 -16.18 -6.84
N GLY A 271 10.49 -17.17 -6.79
CA GLY A 271 9.10 -16.99 -7.25
C GLY A 271 8.97 -16.55 -8.71
N GLY A 272 9.89 -16.96 -9.59
CA GLY A 272 9.89 -16.62 -11.01
C GLY A 272 10.49 -15.25 -11.33
N ARG A 273 10.98 -14.48 -10.35
CA ARG A 273 11.58 -13.15 -10.56
C ARG A 273 13.00 -13.07 -10.00
N ARG A 274 13.80 -12.18 -10.56
CA ARG A 274 15.06 -11.73 -9.94
C ARG A 274 14.77 -10.42 -9.21
N ALA A 275 15.34 -10.24 -8.01
CA ALA A 275 15.11 -9.06 -7.21
C ALA A 275 16.37 -8.65 -6.43
N ALA A 276 16.42 -7.38 -6.03
CA ALA A 276 17.42 -6.84 -5.12
C ALA A 276 16.81 -5.71 -4.28
N MET A 277 17.31 -5.57 -3.05
CA MET A 277 16.98 -4.44 -2.17
C MET A 277 17.93 -3.29 -2.45
N VAL A 278 17.38 -2.10 -2.58
CA VAL A 278 18.12 -0.87 -2.94
C VAL A 278 17.75 0.24 -1.96
N GLU A 279 18.74 0.96 -1.47
CA GLU A 279 18.56 2.15 -0.66
C GLU A 279 18.91 3.39 -1.49
N PHE A 280 17.95 4.26 -1.69
CA PHE A 280 18.10 5.56 -2.32
C PHE A 280 18.54 6.62 -1.29
N PRO A 281 19.10 7.78 -1.73
CA PRO A 281 19.40 8.89 -0.83
C PRO A 281 18.22 9.23 0.09
N GLY A 282 18.50 9.56 1.35
CA GLY A 282 17.47 9.79 2.37
C GLY A 282 16.94 8.50 3.01
N SER A 283 17.66 7.38 2.85
CA SER A 283 17.35 6.07 3.45
C SER A 283 16.02 5.47 2.99
N TYR A 284 15.56 5.82 1.79
CA TYR A 284 14.41 5.18 1.17
C TYR A 284 14.81 3.83 0.60
N ILE A 285 14.22 2.76 1.14
CA ILE A 285 14.48 1.40 0.71
C ILE A 285 13.33 0.90 -0.17
N ALA A 286 13.68 0.26 -1.29
CA ALA A 286 12.75 -0.36 -2.21
C ALA A 286 13.28 -1.73 -2.69
N GLU A 287 12.40 -2.59 -3.13
CA GLU A 287 12.77 -3.74 -3.95
C GLU A 287 12.71 -3.35 -5.42
N ILE A 288 13.69 -3.76 -6.21
CA ILE A 288 13.63 -3.68 -7.67
C ILE A 288 13.66 -5.11 -8.19
N HIS A 289 12.75 -5.46 -9.11
CA HIS A 289 12.69 -6.81 -9.67
C HIS A 289 12.40 -6.82 -11.17
N ASP A 290 12.80 -7.91 -11.84
CA ASP A 290 12.40 -8.24 -13.20
C ASP A 290 11.91 -9.69 -13.27
N GLY A 291 11.17 -10.01 -14.34
CA GLY A 291 10.57 -11.34 -14.48
C GLY A 291 9.40 -11.56 -13.50
N GLY A 292 8.58 -12.49 -13.78
CA GLY A 292 7.38 -12.80 -13.01
C GLY A 292 6.15 -12.20 -13.68
N ALA A 293 5.53 -13.03 -14.49
CA ALA A 293 4.13 -12.86 -14.89
C ALA A 293 3.24 -13.45 -13.80
#